data_088962848e14d32d1cae1fe22ff4bf6d
#
_entry.id   088962848e14d32d1cae1fe22ff4bf6d
#
_cell.length_a   1.000
_cell.length_b   1.000
_cell.length_c   1.000
_cell.angle_alpha   90.00
_cell.angle_beta   90.00
_cell.angle_gamma   90.00
#
_symmetry.space_group_name_H-M   'P 1'
#
loop_
_entity.id
_entity.type
_entity.pdbx_description
1 polymer ?
#
loop_
_entity_poly.entity_id
_entity_poly.type
_entity_poly.pdbx_seq_one_letter_code
_entity_poly.pdbx_strand_id
1 'polypeptide(L)'
;MTCIAVVRHEDKVYMAGDRGASDDGTILALDAPKVWKIGPYLIGYAGSMDGERIRYNFKPTAPNIKDTDKFMQTRFIKELKEFYNEFWVDTSKDGDLGLIIAIRGEIYEHSSADMSLSKYTLPYLAMGSGAEYAYGVLYATDKQKNARNRVHSAVSAAIKFSPSCMGPIDIVSI
;
A
#
# COMPACT_ATOMS: atom_id res chain seq x y z
N MET A 1 -1.70 11.36 6.02
CA MET A 1 -0.24 11.35 5.81
C MET A 1 0.28 9.95 6.11
N THR A 2 1.24 9.45 5.33
CA THR A 2 1.57 8.01 5.35
C THR A 2 2.86 7.77 4.57
N CYS A 3 3.58 6.70 4.87
CA CYS A 3 4.56 6.07 3.99
C CYS A 3 4.32 4.57 3.92
N ILE A 4 3.93 4.09 2.75
CA ILE A 4 3.94 2.66 2.41
C ILE A 4 5.09 2.42 1.45
N ALA A 5 5.87 1.36 1.68
CA ALA A 5 6.92 0.90 0.77
C ALA A 5 6.77 -0.59 0.50
N VAL A 6 6.93 -1.00 -0.75
CA VAL A 6 6.85 -2.41 -1.17
C VAL A 6 8.03 -2.77 -2.06
N VAL A 7 8.55 -3.98 -1.89
CA VAL A 7 9.65 -4.54 -2.71
C VAL A 7 9.31 -5.96 -3.09
N ARG A 8 9.43 -6.26 -4.39
CA ARG A 8 9.47 -7.62 -4.94
C ARG A 8 10.92 -8.08 -5.02
N HIS A 9 11.20 -9.25 -4.47
CA HIS A 9 12.52 -9.89 -4.57
C HIS A 9 12.32 -11.39 -4.77
N GLU A 10 12.79 -11.90 -5.90
CA GLU A 10 12.49 -13.26 -6.33
C GLU A 10 10.97 -13.50 -6.36
N ASP A 11 10.49 -14.57 -5.75
CA ASP A 11 9.06 -14.93 -5.70
C ASP A 11 8.32 -14.33 -4.50
N LYS A 12 8.98 -13.45 -3.71
CA LYS A 12 8.41 -12.86 -2.50
C LYS A 12 8.20 -11.36 -2.65
N VAL A 13 7.14 -10.90 -2.01
CA VAL A 13 6.87 -9.46 -1.85
C VAL A 13 6.87 -9.11 -0.37
N TYR A 14 7.56 -8.02 -0.04
CA TYR A 14 7.59 -7.42 1.28
C TYR A 14 6.97 -6.03 1.21
N MET A 15 6.13 -5.71 2.16
CA MET A 15 5.49 -4.40 2.26
C MET A 15 5.64 -3.88 3.69
N ALA A 16 6.00 -2.61 3.83
CA ALA A 16 6.08 -1.93 5.12
C ALA A 16 5.26 -0.66 5.10
N GLY A 17 4.74 -0.29 6.27
CA GLY A 17 3.99 0.95 6.47
C GLY A 17 4.29 1.57 7.84
N ASP A 18 4.20 2.89 7.90
CA ASP A 18 4.15 3.66 9.13
C ASP A 18 2.75 3.60 9.76
N ARG A 19 2.59 4.18 10.96
CA ARG A 19 1.28 4.34 11.61
C ARG A 19 0.85 5.79 11.83
N GLY A 20 1.56 6.76 11.26
CA GLY A 20 1.22 8.17 11.45
C GLY A 20 -0.14 8.54 10.84
N ALA A 21 -1.01 9.16 11.64
CA ALA A 21 -2.17 9.90 11.18
C ALA A 21 -2.04 11.33 11.64
N SER A 22 -2.45 12.31 10.84
CA SER A 22 -2.38 13.70 11.23
C SER A 22 -3.71 14.39 11.02
N ASP A 23 -4.01 15.28 11.94
CA ASP A 23 -5.14 16.18 11.92
C ASP A 23 -4.67 17.56 12.41
N ASP A 24 -4.94 18.60 11.63
CA ASP A 24 -4.58 19.99 11.92
C ASP A 24 -3.17 20.22 12.51
N GLY A 25 -2.18 19.53 11.93
CA GLY A 25 -0.78 19.64 12.35
C GLY A 25 -0.37 18.76 13.54
N THR A 26 -1.30 18.08 14.18
CA THR A 26 -1.00 17.06 15.19
C THR A 26 -0.79 15.71 14.52
N ILE A 27 0.26 15.00 14.93
CA ILE A 27 0.53 13.64 14.44
C ILE A 27 0.36 12.65 15.59
N LEU A 28 -0.41 11.61 15.36
CA LEU A 28 -0.64 10.52 16.30
C LEU A 28 -0.37 9.17 15.61
N ALA A 29 0.11 8.20 16.38
CA ALA A 29 0.24 6.84 15.88
C ALA A 29 -1.12 6.12 15.97
N LEU A 30 -1.56 5.52 14.86
CA LEU A 30 -2.70 4.63 14.84
C LEU A 30 -2.38 3.33 15.61
N ASP A 31 -3.37 2.78 16.29
CA ASP A 31 -3.25 1.45 16.89
C ASP A 31 -3.20 0.35 15.80
N ALA A 32 -3.94 0.55 14.73
CA ALA A 32 -4.04 -0.40 13.62
C ALA A 32 -2.95 -0.19 12.55
N PRO A 33 -2.39 -1.28 11.96
CA PRO A 33 -1.44 -1.19 10.87
C PRO A 33 -2.11 -0.72 9.57
N LYS A 34 -1.38 0.05 8.76
CA LYS A 34 -1.80 0.45 7.40
C LYS A 34 -1.45 -0.58 6.33
N VAL A 35 -0.72 -1.63 6.69
CA VAL A 35 -0.37 -2.75 5.81
C VAL A 35 -0.81 -4.06 6.42
N TRP A 36 -1.42 -4.94 5.63
CA TRP A 36 -1.90 -6.24 6.12
C TRP A 36 -1.88 -7.29 5.01
N LYS A 37 -2.01 -8.55 5.45
CA LYS A 37 -2.21 -9.70 4.57
C LYS A 37 -3.64 -10.19 4.67
N ILE A 38 -4.26 -10.46 3.51
CA ILE A 38 -5.57 -11.11 3.43
C ILE A 38 -5.60 -12.14 2.30
N GLY A 39 -5.75 -13.41 2.65
CA GLY A 39 -5.66 -14.49 1.68
C GLY A 39 -4.34 -14.42 0.88
N PRO A 40 -4.41 -14.40 -0.47
CA PRO A 40 -3.23 -14.29 -1.33
C PRO A 40 -2.74 -12.86 -1.55
N TYR A 41 -3.27 -11.87 -0.83
CA TYR A 41 -2.96 -10.46 -1.03
C TYR A 41 -2.14 -9.86 0.11
N LEU A 42 -1.24 -8.93 -0.23
CA LEU A 42 -0.82 -7.86 0.66
C LEU A 42 -1.50 -6.58 0.20
N ILE A 43 -2.00 -5.82 1.14
CA ILE A 43 -2.63 -4.52 0.87
C ILE A 43 -2.04 -3.49 1.83
N GLY A 44 -1.74 -2.30 1.31
CA GLY A 44 -1.37 -1.13 2.09
C GLY A 44 -2.14 0.08 1.60
N TYR A 45 -2.51 1.01 2.48
CA TYR A 45 -3.26 2.20 2.13
C TYR A 45 -2.57 3.50 2.53
N ALA A 46 -2.83 4.55 1.76
CA ALA A 46 -2.44 5.92 2.05
C ALA A 46 -3.56 6.89 1.63
N GLY A 47 -3.56 8.09 2.18
CA GLY A 47 -4.61 9.09 1.92
C GLY A 47 -5.73 8.99 2.95
N SER A 48 -6.95 8.75 2.52
CA SER A 48 -8.13 8.66 3.37
C SER A 48 -8.03 7.56 4.43
N MET A 49 -8.60 7.81 5.60
CA MET A 49 -8.78 6.83 6.68
C MET A 49 -9.79 5.73 6.34
N ASP A 50 -10.49 5.84 5.21
CA ASP A 50 -11.34 4.77 4.69
C ASP A 50 -10.58 3.46 4.40
N GLY A 51 -9.23 3.53 4.31
CA GLY A 51 -8.37 2.37 4.26
C GLY A 51 -8.58 1.39 5.43
N GLU A 52 -8.98 1.86 6.61
CA GLU A 52 -9.35 0.98 7.72
C GLU A 52 -10.63 0.19 7.44
N ARG A 53 -11.62 0.79 6.78
CA ARG A 53 -12.84 0.07 6.37
C ARG A 53 -12.51 -1.06 5.41
N ILE A 54 -11.58 -0.83 4.46
CA ILE A 54 -11.08 -1.88 3.56
C ILE A 54 -10.44 -3.00 4.36
N ARG A 55 -9.57 -2.69 5.30
CA ARG A 55 -8.87 -3.68 6.11
C ARG A 55 -9.81 -4.62 6.86
N TYR A 56 -10.89 -4.09 7.40
CA TYR A 56 -11.85 -4.89 8.20
C TYR A 56 -12.89 -5.63 7.35
N ASN A 57 -13.34 -5.03 6.26
CA ASN A 57 -14.55 -5.50 5.58
C ASN A 57 -14.31 -6.03 4.15
N PHE A 58 -13.27 -5.57 3.45
CA PHE A 58 -13.02 -6.02 2.08
C PHE A 58 -12.34 -7.39 2.07
N LYS A 59 -13.00 -8.37 1.46
CA LYS A 59 -12.54 -9.75 1.34
C LYS A 59 -12.49 -10.12 -0.15
N PRO A 60 -11.41 -9.73 -0.85
CA PRO A 60 -11.32 -9.98 -2.28
C PRO A 60 -11.27 -11.48 -2.60
N THR A 61 -11.90 -11.86 -3.69
CA THR A 61 -11.85 -13.22 -4.21
C THR A 61 -10.41 -13.56 -4.62
N ALA A 62 -9.96 -14.78 -4.31
CA ALA A 62 -8.67 -15.26 -4.79
C ALA A 62 -8.71 -15.50 -6.32
N PRO A 63 -7.64 -15.18 -7.08
CA PRO A 63 -7.61 -15.39 -8.51
C PRO A 63 -7.77 -16.88 -8.87
N ASN A 64 -8.78 -17.15 -9.68
CA ASN A 64 -9.09 -18.49 -10.22
C ASN A 64 -8.62 -18.68 -11.67
N ILE A 65 -7.96 -17.70 -12.25
CA ILE A 65 -7.35 -17.75 -13.59
C ILE A 65 -5.84 -17.55 -13.49
N LYS A 66 -5.09 -18.02 -14.50
CA LYS A 66 -3.62 -17.88 -14.54
C LYS A 66 -3.17 -16.46 -14.80
N ASP A 67 -3.90 -15.73 -15.64
CA ASP A 67 -3.62 -14.34 -15.98
C ASP A 67 -4.03 -13.42 -14.83
N THR A 68 -3.03 -13.06 -14.01
CA THR A 68 -3.23 -12.21 -12.84
C THR A 68 -3.62 -10.79 -13.24
N ASP A 69 -3.01 -10.22 -14.30
CA ASP A 69 -3.34 -8.86 -14.76
C ASP A 69 -4.79 -8.78 -15.22
N LYS A 70 -5.23 -9.75 -16.01
CA LYS A 70 -6.64 -9.81 -16.44
C LYS A 70 -7.60 -9.92 -15.25
N PHE A 71 -7.27 -10.77 -14.26
CA PHE A 71 -8.09 -10.89 -13.06
C PHE A 71 -8.16 -9.56 -12.29
N MET A 72 -7.03 -8.91 -12.07
CA MET A 72 -6.96 -7.66 -11.33
C MET A 72 -7.73 -6.54 -12.04
N GLN A 73 -7.56 -6.40 -13.36
CA GLN A 73 -8.22 -5.37 -14.19
C GLN A 73 -9.72 -5.61 -14.43
N THR A 74 -10.23 -6.78 -14.14
CA THR A 74 -11.65 -7.09 -14.38
C THR A 74 -12.40 -7.39 -13.08
N ARG A 75 -12.07 -8.50 -12.42
CA ARG A 75 -12.82 -8.98 -11.26
C ARG A 75 -12.47 -8.23 -9.99
N PHE A 76 -11.17 -8.10 -9.69
CA PHE A 76 -10.75 -7.43 -8.46
C PHE A 76 -11.23 -5.97 -8.41
N ILE A 77 -11.00 -5.20 -9.50
CA ILE A 77 -11.42 -3.79 -9.54
C ILE A 77 -12.94 -3.63 -9.45
N LYS A 78 -13.70 -4.58 -10.01
CA LYS A 78 -15.16 -4.60 -9.90
C LYS A 78 -15.60 -4.83 -8.44
N GLU A 79 -15.04 -5.83 -7.77
CA GLU A 79 -15.31 -6.13 -6.36
C GLU A 79 -14.95 -4.92 -5.45
N LEU A 80 -13.83 -4.26 -5.74
CA LEU A 80 -13.40 -3.07 -5.00
C LEU A 80 -14.36 -1.90 -5.20
N LYS A 81 -14.84 -1.66 -6.43
CA LYS A 81 -15.82 -0.62 -6.72
C LYS A 81 -17.17 -0.89 -6.04
N GLU A 82 -17.62 -2.14 -6.05
CA GLU A 82 -18.84 -2.56 -5.35
C GLU A 82 -18.71 -2.29 -3.85
N PHE A 83 -17.55 -2.64 -3.27
CA PHE A 83 -17.23 -2.36 -1.88
C PHE A 83 -17.24 -0.86 -1.56
N TYR A 84 -16.63 -0.01 -2.40
CA TYR A 84 -16.63 1.45 -2.20
C TYR A 84 -18.04 2.02 -2.15
N ASN A 85 -18.93 1.55 -3.03
CA ASN A 85 -20.33 1.97 -3.03
C ASN A 85 -21.09 1.50 -1.78
N GLU A 86 -20.85 0.26 -1.34
CA GLU A 86 -21.53 -0.33 -0.17
C GLU A 86 -21.11 0.35 1.13
N PHE A 87 -19.82 0.65 1.28
CA PHE A 87 -19.25 1.19 2.52
C PHE A 87 -19.02 2.71 2.48
N TRP A 88 -19.59 3.40 1.49
CA TRP A 88 -19.49 4.88 1.34
C TRP A 88 -18.05 5.39 1.42
N VAL A 89 -17.13 4.72 0.75
CA VAL A 89 -15.75 5.20 0.63
C VAL A 89 -15.76 6.44 -0.25
N ASP A 90 -15.16 7.53 0.25
CA ASP A 90 -15.06 8.76 -0.54
C ASP A 90 -14.11 8.55 -1.73
N THR A 91 -14.65 8.68 -2.93
CA THR A 91 -13.90 8.59 -4.19
C THR A 91 -13.73 9.95 -4.86
N SER A 92 -14.04 11.06 -4.15
CA SER A 92 -13.73 12.41 -4.63
C SER A 92 -12.21 12.64 -4.65
N LYS A 93 -11.76 13.63 -5.42
CA LYS A 93 -10.34 13.99 -5.47
C LYS A 93 -9.78 14.43 -4.12
N ASP A 94 -10.62 15.01 -3.27
CA ASP A 94 -10.23 15.50 -1.95
C ASP A 94 -10.15 14.35 -0.92
N GLY A 95 -10.89 13.27 -1.15
CA GLY A 95 -10.89 12.05 -0.34
C GLY A 95 -10.03 10.91 -0.90
N ASP A 96 -9.12 11.18 -1.83
CA ASP A 96 -8.37 10.14 -2.55
C ASP A 96 -7.73 9.13 -1.60
N LEU A 97 -8.09 7.88 -1.83
CA LEU A 97 -7.54 6.72 -1.16
C LEU A 97 -6.67 5.94 -2.14
N GLY A 98 -5.38 5.92 -1.87
CA GLY A 98 -4.44 5.09 -2.61
C GLY A 98 -4.23 3.73 -1.96
N LEU A 99 -4.15 2.68 -2.77
CA LEU A 99 -3.77 1.34 -2.33
C LEU A 99 -2.54 0.84 -3.07
N ILE A 100 -1.62 0.20 -2.36
CA ILE A 100 -0.66 -0.72 -2.96
C ILE A 100 -1.16 -2.14 -2.69
N ILE A 101 -1.30 -2.93 -3.75
CA ILE A 101 -1.77 -4.31 -3.70
C ILE A 101 -0.69 -5.22 -4.28
N ALA A 102 -0.30 -6.24 -3.53
CA ALA A 102 0.60 -7.28 -4.05
C ALA A 102 -0.07 -8.64 -4.05
N ILE A 103 0.10 -9.37 -5.14
CA ILE A 103 -0.45 -10.72 -5.33
C ILE A 103 0.39 -11.50 -6.34
N ARG A 104 0.70 -12.76 -6.05
CA ARG A 104 1.46 -13.67 -6.95
C ARG A 104 2.76 -13.04 -7.48
N GLY A 105 3.48 -12.30 -6.62
CA GLY A 105 4.72 -11.63 -7.00
C GLY A 105 4.54 -10.33 -7.80
N GLU A 106 3.32 -9.92 -8.15
CA GLU A 106 3.04 -8.69 -8.87
C GLU A 106 2.62 -7.57 -7.90
N ILE A 107 2.91 -6.32 -8.26
CA ILE A 107 2.61 -5.13 -7.48
C ILE A 107 1.75 -4.19 -8.31
N TYR A 108 0.63 -3.76 -7.75
CA TYR A 108 -0.32 -2.82 -8.35
C TYR A 108 -0.51 -1.61 -7.44
N GLU A 109 -0.70 -0.47 -8.08
CA GLU A 109 -1.14 0.78 -7.43
C GLU A 109 -2.55 1.11 -7.88
N HIS A 110 -3.39 1.49 -6.93
CA HIS A 110 -4.78 1.90 -7.17
C HIS A 110 -5.04 3.28 -6.59
N SER A 111 -5.79 4.09 -7.32
CA SER A 111 -6.38 5.35 -6.85
C SER A 111 -7.90 5.26 -6.85
N SER A 112 -8.54 5.67 -5.76
CA SER A 112 -10.00 5.70 -5.66
C SER A 112 -10.61 6.82 -6.50
N ALA A 113 -9.88 7.91 -6.74
CA ALA A 113 -10.38 9.10 -7.42
C ALA A 113 -10.78 8.87 -8.89
N ASP A 114 -10.10 7.94 -9.57
CA ASP A 114 -10.36 7.58 -10.97
C ASP A 114 -10.58 6.07 -11.18
N MET A 115 -10.57 5.31 -10.10
CA MET A 115 -10.65 3.83 -10.12
C MET A 115 -9.54 3.17 -10.94
N SER A 116 -8.40 3.86 -11.14
CA SER A 116 -7.26 3.30 -11.85
C SER A 116 -6.62 2.15 -11.07
N LEU A 117 -6.06 1.20 -11.81
CA LEU A 117 -5.24 0.13 -11.26
C LEU A 117 -4.04 -0.06 -12.20
N SER A 118 -2.87 0.33 -11.76
CA SER A 118 -1.65 0.37 -12.56
C SER A 118 -0.60 -0.60 -12.05
N LYS A 119 0.14 -1.21 -12.98
CA LYS A 119 1.32 -2.02 -12.69
C LYS A 119 2.55 -1.37 -13.33
N TYR A 120 3.62 -1.25 -12.58
CA TYR A 120 4.86 -0.63 -13.03
C TYR A 120 5.96 -1.66 -13.24
N THR A 121 6.96 -1.30 -14.05
CA THR A 121 8.10 -2.18 -14.34
C THR A 121 9.10 -2.29 -13.19
N LEU A 122 9.12 -1.29 -12.30
CA LEU A 122 10.00 -1.30 -11.14
C LEU A 122 9.63 -2.43 -10.16
N PRO A 123 10.63 -3.09 -9.56
CA PRO A 123 10.38 -4.13 -8.56
C PRO A 123 10.02 -3.56 -7.17
N TYR A 124 9.77 -2.28 -7.07
CA TYR A 124 9.38 -1.60 -5.84
C TYR A 124 8.48 -0.40 -6.13
N LEU A 125 7.64 -0.06 -5.16
CA LEU A 125 6.84 1.17 -5.14
C LEU A 125 6.86 1.78 -3.75
N ALA A 126 6.55 3.07 -3.68
CA ALA A 126 6.23 3.76 -2.43
C ALA A 126 5.03 4.69 -2.63
N MET A 127 4.23 4.88 -1.58
CA MET A 127 3.02 5.69 -1.62
C MET A 127 2.86 6.53 -0.35
N GLY A 128 2.16 7.64 -0.49
CA GLY A 128 1.86 8.59 0.59
C GLY A 128 2.86 9.73 0.69
N SER A 129 2.69 10.62 1.66
CA SER A 129 3.49 11.84 1.82
C SER A 129 4.97 11.61 2.15
N GLY A 130 5.32 10.40 2.60
CA GLY A 130 6.71 9.98 2.83
C GLY A 130 7.35 9.25 1.65
N ALA A 131 6.64 9.10 0.54
CA ALA A 131 7.09 8.27 -0.60
C ALA A 131 8.41 8.74 -1.21
N GLU A 132 8.65 10.04 -1.32
CA GLU A 132 9.90 10.58 -1.90
C GLU A 132 11.14 10.11 -1.14
N TYR A 133 11.09 10.13 0.20
CA TYR A 133 12.18 9.62 1.05
C TYR A 133 12.35 8.11 0.88
N ALA A 134 11.24 7.39 0.81
CA ALA A 134 11.26 5.94 0.61
C ALA A 134 11.85 5.56 -0.75
N TYR A 135 11.47 6.25 -1.84
CA TYR A 135 12.04 6.00 -3.17
C TYR A 135 13.55 6.19 -3.22
N GLY A 136 14.08 7.24 -2.59
CA GLY A 136 15.52 7.46 -2.50
C GLY A 136 16.25 6.25 -1.88
N VAL A 137 15.73 5.71 -0.78
CA VAL A 137 16.30 4.52 -0.11
C VAL A 137 16.12 3.27 -0.96
N LEU A 138 14.94 3.05 -1.54
CA LEU A 138 14.65 1.87 -2.37
C LEU A 138 15.58 1.81 -3.60
N TYR A 139 15.83 2.96 -4.23
CA TYR A 139 16.79 3.08 -5.32
C TYR A 139 18.23 2.81 -4.87
N ALA A 140 18.68 3.46 -3.80
CA ALA A 140 20.03 3.29 -3.28
C ALA A 140 20.33 1.85 -2.80
N THR A 141 19.30 1.10 -2.42
CA THR A 141 19.40 -0.28 -1.93
C THR A 141 18.99 -1.33 -2.96
N ASP A 142 18.81 -0.98 -4.23
CA ASP A 142 18.24 -1.88 -5.24
C ASP A 142 19.03 -3.19 -5.43
N LYS A 143 20.35 -3.14 -5.26
CA LYS A 143 21.23 -4.32 -5.33
C LYS A 143 21.28 -5.16 -4.03
N GLN A 144 20.62 -4.72 -2.96
CA GLN A 144 20.63 -5.47 -1.70
C GLN A 144 19.63 -6.63 -1.76
N LYS A 145 20.08 -7.83 -1.32
CA LYS A 145 19.26 -9.04 -1.34
C LYS A 145 18.19 -9.10 -0.26
N ASN A 146 18.35 -8.36 0.85
CA ASN A 146 17.40 -8.39 1.96
C ASN A 146 16.25 -7.41 1.73
N ALA A 147 15.23 -7.85 1.02
CA ALA A 147 14.05 -7.04 0.71
C ALA A 147 13.29 -6.57 1.95
N ARG A 148 13.27 -7.36 3.04
CA ARG A 148 12.66 -6.94 4.30
C ARG A 148 13.38 -5.73 4.91
N ASN A 149 14.71 -5.73 4.89
CA ASN A 149 15.49 -4.58 5.36
C ASN A 149 15.32 -3.37 4.45
N ARG A 150 15.17 -3.56 3.13
CA ARG A 150 14.95 -2.47 2.19
C ARG A 150 13.65 -1.71 2.49
N VAL A 151 12.53 -2.40 2.66
CA VAL A 151 11.24 -1.76 2.99
C VAL A 151 11.29 -1.12 4.38
N HIS A 152 11.93 -1.77 5.37
CA HIS A 152 12.10 -1.18 6.69
C HIS A 152 12.89 0.13 6.62
N SER A 153 14.04 0.14 5.95
CA SER A 153 14.89 1.33 5.83
C SER A 153 14.19 2.46 5.07
N ALA A 154 13.40 2.12 4.04
CA ALA A 154 12.63 3.08 3.27
C ALA A 154 11.59 3.82 4.15
N VAL A 155 10.79 3.07 4.92
CA VAL A 155 9.81 3.67 5.84
C VAL A 155 10.50 4.38 7.01
N SER A 156 11.64 3.85 7.50
CA SER A 156 12.43 4.52 8.54
C SER A 156 12.94 5.89 8.11
N ALA A 157 13.40 6.02 6.85
CA ALA A 157 13.81 7.31 6.31
C ALA A 157 12.64 8.30 6.22
N ALA A 158 11.46 7.84 5.80
CA ALA A 158 10.27 8.67 5.80
C ALA A 158 9.89 9.14 7.21
N ILE A 159 9.92 8.25 8.22
CA ILE A 159 9.67 8.62 9.62
C ILE A 159 10.70 9.62 10.15
N LYS A 160 11.96 9.50 9.72
CA LYS A 160 13.03 10.38 10.19
C LYS A 160 12.94 11.79 9.61
N PHE A 161 12.55 11.92 8.34
CA PHE A 161 12.69 13.18 7.60
C PHE A 161 11.36 13.83 7.21
N SER A 162 10.26 13.06 7.14
CA SER A 162 8.94 13.61 6.86
C SER A 162 8.23 13.98 8.18
N PRO A 163 7.73 15.21 8.32
CA PRO A 163 6.96 15.60 9.50
C PRO A 163 5.59 14.91 9.58
N SER A 164 5.25 14.10 8.59
CA SER A 164 3.94 13.49 8.46
C SER A 164 3.96 11.96 8.60
N CYS A 165 5.10 11.37 8.94
CA CYS A 165 5.23 9.93 9.14
C CYS A 165 5.64 9.63 10.58
N MET A 166 5.03 8.59 11.17
CA MET A 166 5.30 8.22 12.57
C MET A 166 5.29 6.70 12.73
N GLY A 167 6.26 6.18 13.51
CA GLY A 167 6.26 4.76 13.89
C GLY A 167 5.09 4.35 14.79
N PRO A 168 4.97 3.07 15.08
CA PRO A 168 5.86 1.98 14.68
C PRO A 168 5.80 1.62 13.19
N ILE A 169 6.73 0.76 12.74
CA ILE A 169 6.76 0.22 11.37
C ILE A 169 6.21 -1.19 11.39
N ASP A 170 5.17 -1.42 10.61
CA ASP A 170 4.64 -2.76 10.34
C ASP A 170 5.25 -3.32 9.06
N ILE A 171 5.55 -4.63 9.04
CA ILE A 171 6.07 -5.32 7.85
C ILE A 171 5.30 -6.62 7.66
N VAL A 172 4.78 -6.79 6.46
CA VAL A 172 4.10 -8.01 6.02
C VAL A 172 4.76 -8.58 4.77
N SER A 173 4.58 -9.88 4.53
CA SER A 173 5.14 -10.55 3.33
C SER A 173 4.27 -11.69 2.81
N ILE A 174 4.43 -12.00 1.54
CA ILE A 174 3.77 -13.11 0.85
C ILE A 174 4.73 -13.77 -0.12
#